data_6a124cdcd3b17b7ce4d994bab93be421
#
_entry.id   6a124cdcd3b17b7ce4d994bab93be421
#
_cell.length_a   1.000
_cell.length_b   1.000
_cell.length_c   1.000
_cell.angle_alpha   90.00
_cell.angle_beta   90.00
_cell.angle_gamma   90.00
#
_symmetry.space_group_name_H-M   'P 1'
#
loop_
_entity.id
_entity.type
_entity.pdbx_description
1 polymer ?
#
loop_
_entity_poly.entity_id
_entity_poly.type
_entity_poly.pdbx_seq_one_letter_code
_entity_poly.pdbx_strand_id
1 'polypeptide(L)'
;MSKSTRQRNALSIVQTATGIGILVFWLLFFTVGITPAQPPPCYLAFEHAFPLPDVILAIALLTSVANLIQGGNWGLRLSLGCAGGLLFLDLVDFRVRAENGAFRGSIIDGLQSLIIPLWCVAAGLWIFAFTPRYDTER
;
A
#
# COMPACT_ATOMS: atom_id res chain seq x y z
N MET A 1 24.15 -0.25 -17.10
CA MET A 1 23.12 0.34 -16.20
C MET A 1 23.73 0.46 -14.82
N SER A 2 23.79 1.65 -14.26
CA SER A 2 24.40 1.84 -12.94
C SER A 2 23.54 1.18 -11.84
N LYS A 3 24.16 0.82 -10.70
CA LYS A 3 23.46 0.25 -9.54
C LYS A 3 22.31 1.15 -9.08
N SER A 4 22.51 2.46 -9.10
CA SER A 4 21.50 3.47 -8.77
C SER A 4 20.29 3.45 -9.70
N THR A 5 20.50 3.34 -11.02
CA THR A 5 19.42 3.27 -12.01
C THR A 5 18.56 2.01 -11.81
N ARG A 6 19.20 0.87 -11.59
CA ARG A 6 18.50 -0.40 -11.34
C ARG A 6 17.62 -0.33 -10.09
N GLN A 7 18.14 0.30 -9.05
CA GLN A 7 17.44 0.46 -7.77
C GLN A 7 16.22 1.40 -7.92
N ARG A 8 16.36 2.53 -8.63
CA ARG A 8 15.25 3.45 -8.92
C ARG A 8 14.17 2.78 -9.76
N ASN A 9 14.54 1.98 -10.77
CA ASN A 9 13.59 1.24 -11.59
C ASN A 9 12.80 0.22 -10.76
N ALA A 10 13.47 -0.53 -9.88
CA ALA A 10 12.82 -1.48 -9.00
C ALA A 10 11.84 -0.79 -8.03
N LEU A 11 12.23 0.33 -7.43
CA LEU A 11 11.34 1.16 -6.61
C LEU A 11 10.12 1.65 -7.39
N SER A 12 10.32 2.11 -8.62
CA SER A 12 9.24 2.59 -9.49
C SER A 12 8.24 1.47 -9.82
N ILE A 13 8.72 0.27 -10.10
CA ILE A 13 7.85 -0.88 -10.41
C ILE A 13 6.98 -1.24 -9.22
N VAL A 14 7.56 -1.39 -8.02
CA VAL A 14 6.80 -1.77 -6.82
C VAL A 14 5.80 -0.69 -6.45
N GLN A 15 6.18 0.58 -6.49
CA GLN A 15 5.28 1.69 -6.17
C GLN A 15 4.15 1.84 -7.19
N THR A 16 4.44 1.65 -8.48
CA THR A 16 3.40 1.66 -9.53
C THR A 16 2.40 0.53 -9.33
N ALA A 17 2.90 -0.70 -9.12
CA ALA A 17 2.04 -1.86 -8.90
C ALA A 17 1.15 -1.67 -7.67
N THR A 18 1.71 -1.15 -6.56
CA THR A 18 0.97 -0.90 -5.32
C THR A 18 -0.05 0.24 -5.50
N GLY A 19 0.34 1.37 -6.07
CA GLY A 19 -0.55 2.51 -6.27
C GLY A 19 -1.72 2.19 -7.20
N ILE A 20 -1.46 1.53 -8.33
CA ILE A 20 -2.52 1.08 -9.24
C ILE A 20 -3.38 0.01 -8.57
N GLY A 21 -2.78 -0.93 -7.84
CA GLY A 21 -3.51 -1.97 -7.12
C GLY A 21 -4.50 -1.40 -6.11
N ILE A 22 -4.12 -0.40 -5.33
CA ILE A 22 -5.00 0.31 -4.39
C ILE A 22 -6.19 0.95 -5.13
N LEU A 23 -5.93 1.68 -6.23
CA LEU A 23 -6.99 2.33 -7.00
C LEU A 23 -7.96 1.32 -7.63
N VAL A 24 -7.44 0.22 -8.18
CA VAL A 24 -8.25 -0.86 -8.75
C VAL A 24 -9.09 -1.54 -7.67
N PHE A 25 -8.51 -1.79 -6.50
CA PHE A 25 -9.24 -2.38 -5.37
C PHE A 25 -10.45 -1.52 -4.99
N TRP A 26 -10.28 -0.22 -4.80
CA TRP A 26 -11.39 0.66 -4.44
C TRP A 26 -12.42 0.81 -5.57
N LEU A 27 -11.96 0.82 -6.83
CA LEU A 27 -12.87 0.80 -7.96
C LEU A 27 -13.77 -0.45 -7.94
N LEU A 28 -13.17 -1.63 -7.75
CA LEU A 28 -13.91 -2.89 -7.66
C LEU A 28 -14.80 -2.97 -6.42
N PHE A 29 -14.33 -2.45 -5.29
CA PHE A 29 -15.12 -2.40 -4.05
C PHE A 29 -16.43 -1.63 -4.24
N PHE A 30 -16.39 -0.46 -4.88
CA PHE A 30 -17.57 0.36 -5.10
C PHE A 30 -18.43 -0.05 -6.29
N THR A 31 -17.87 -0.73 -7.31
CA THR A 31 -18.62 -1.12 -8.51
C THR A 31 -19.15 -2.54 -8.44
N VAL A 32 -18.38 -3.48 -7.93
CA VAL A 32 -18.72 -4.91 -7.86
C VAL A 32 -19.24 -5.30 -6.48
N GLY A 33 -18.91 -4.54 -5.44
CA GLY A 33 -19.33 -4.82 -4.08
C GLY A 33 -18.55 -5.99 -3.47
N ILE A 34 -17.21 -5.92 -3.49
CA ILE A 34 -16.36 -6.93 -2.87
C ILE A 34 -16.47 -6.82 -1.35
N THR A 35 -17.40 -7.59 -0.78
CA THR A 35 -17.60 -7.66 0.67
C THR A 35 -17.61 -9.12 1.10
N PRO A 36 -17.18 -9.46 2.35
CA PRO A 36 -17.34 -10.79 2.90
C PRO A 36 -18.83 -11.20 2.88
N ALA A 37 -19.09 -12.49 2.73
CA ALA A 37 -20.46 -13.03 2.71
C ALA A 37 -21.23 -12.75 4.02
N GLN A 38 -20.52 -12.64 5.14
CA GLN A 38 -21.06 -12.27 6.45
C GLN A 38 -20.19 -11.19 7.09
N PRO A 39 -20.39 -9.91 6.72
CA PRO A 39 -19.61 -8.82 7.27
C PRO A 39 -19.92 -8.64 8.76
N PRO A 40 -18.91 -8.41 9.61
CA PRO A 40 -19.13 -8.11 11.01
C PRO A 40 -19.89 -6.78 11.19
N PRO A 41 -20.54 -6.56 12.35
CA PRO A 41 -21.15 -5.29 12.67
C PRO A 41 -20.16 -4.14 12.47
N CYS A 42 -20.60 -3.03 11.89
CA CYS A 42 -19.77 -1.85 11.57
C CYS A 42 -18.73 -2.04 10.46
N TYR A 43 -18.65 -3.20 9.78
CA TYR A 43 -17.69 -3.44 8.70
C TYR A 43 -17.71 -2.34 7.63
N LEU A 44 -18.89 -2.01 7.10
CA LEU A 44 -19.02 -0.99 6.05
C LEU A 44 -18.62 0.41 6.55
N ALA A 45 -18.95 0.77 7.78
CA ALA A 45 -18.57 2.05 8.36
C ALA A 45 -17.05 2.17 8.51
N PHE A 46 -16.40 1.07 8.88
CA PHE A 46 -14.94 0.99 8.97
C PHE A 46 -14.29 1.04 7.60
N GLU A 47 -14.71 0.19 6.66
CA GLU A 47 -14.15 0.16 5.30
C GLU A 47 -14.29 1.51 4.59
N HIS A 48 -15.39 2.25 4.78
CA HIS A 48 -15.57 3.57 4.18
C HIS A 48 -14.64 4.66 4.74
N ALA A 49 -13.90 4.39 5.81
CA ALA A 49 -12.90 5.31 6.33
C ALA A 49 -11.56 5.26 5.55
N PHE A 50 -11.27 4.18 4.83
CA PHE A 50 -10.00 3.95 4.14
C PHE A 50 -9.89 4.54 2.73
N PRO A 51 -10.95 4.65 1.91
CA PRO A 51 -10.81 5.08 0.52
C PRO A 51 -10.06 6.40 0.36
N LEU A 52 -10.34 7.37 1.22
CA LEU A 52 -9.69 8.68 1.12
C LEU A 52 -8.19 8.62 1.43
N PRO A 53 -7.73 8.10 2.58
CA PRO A 53 -6.30 7.95 2.85
C PRO A 53 -5.58 7.06 1.85
N ASP A 54 -6.20 5.98 1.39
CA ASP A 54 -5.63 5.08 0.41
C ASP A 54 -5.46 5.72 -0.98
N VAL A 55 -6.45 6.49 -1.44
CA VAL A 55 -6.34 7.23 -2.70
C VAL A 55 -5.24 8.29 -2.62
N ILE A 56 -5.14 9.01 -1.50
CA ILE A 56 -4.06 9.98 -1.28
C ILE A 56 -2.70 9.27 -1.32
N LEU A 57 -2.59 8.11 -0.67
CA LEU A 57 -1.38 7.31 -0.66
C LEU A 57 -1.02 6.78 -2.05
N ALA A 58 -2.00 6.31 -2.82
CA ALA A 58 -1.81 5.86 -4.20
C ALA A 58 -1.31 7.00 -5.10
N ILE A 59 -1.90 8.20 -4.99
CA ILE A 59 -1.45 9.39 -5.71
C ILE A 59 -0.01 9.75 -5.31
N ALA A 60 0.32 9.69 -4.03
CA ALA A 60 1.68 9.96 -3.54
C ALA A 60 2.69 8.95 -4.08
N LEU A 61 2.35 7.65 -4.12
CA LEU A 61 3.17 6.59 -4.71
C LEU A 61 3.45 6.87 -6.20
N LEU A 62 2.41 7.17 -6.98
CA LEU A 62 2.55 7.46 -8.42
C LEU A 62 3.33 8.75 -8.67
N THR A 63 3.13 9.77 -7.84
CA THR A 63 3.91 11.03 -7.90
C THR A 63 5.39 10.78 -7.57
N SER A 64 5.66 9.92 -6.59
CA SER A 64 7.02 9.48 -6.28
C SER A 64 7.69 8.82 -7.49
N VAL A 65 6.97 7.91 -8.16
CA VAL A 65 7.45 7.23 -9.38
C VAL A 65 7.78 8.23 -10.49
N ALA A 66 6.90 9.20 -10.76
CA ALA A 66 7.15 10.22 -11.77
C ALA A 66 8.45 10.99 -11.49
N ASN A 67 8.71 11.32 -10.23
CA ASN A 67 9.92 12.01 -9.81
C ASN A 67 11.17 11.12 -9.89
N LEU A 68 11.05 9.82 -9.53
CA LEU A 68 12.14 8.85 -9.63
C LEU A 68 12.60 8.64 -11.09
N ILE A 69 11.64 8.55 -12.03
CA ILE A 69 11.91 8.39 -13.46
C ILE A 69 12.65 9.63 -14.01
N GLN A 70 12.30 10.82 -13.56
CA GLN A 70 12.95 12.07 -13.93
C GLN A 70 14.33 12.28 -13.25
N GLY A 71 14.78 11.31 -12.45
CA GLY A 71 16.04 11.40 -11.71
C GLY A 71 16.00 12.29 -10.46
N GLY A 72 14.83 12.76 -10.06
CA GLY A 72 14.65 13.65 -8.92
C GLY A 72 14.89 12.93 -7.58
N ASN A 73 15.54 13.64 -6.67
CA ASN A 73 15.81 13.12 -5.32
C ASN A 73 14.59 13.23 -4.38
N TRP A 74 13.65 14.11 -4.71
CA TRP A 74 12.42 14.26 -3.94
C TRP A 74 11.55 13.01 -3.98
N GLY A 75 11.59 12.28 -5.10
CA GLY A 75 10.93 10.98 -5.23
C GLY A 75 11.37 9.96 -4.18
N LEU A 76 12.67 9.93 -3.81
CA LEU A 76 13.17 9.05 -2.76
C LEU A 76 12.60 9.39 -1.37
N ARG A 77 12.48 10.69 -1.06
CA ARG A 77 11.90 11.15 0.21
C ARG A 77 10.41 10.81 0.28
N LEU A 78 9.70 11.02 -0.82
CA LEU A 78 8.28 10.68 -0.92
C LEU A 78 8.06 9.17 -0.83
N SER A 79 8.95 8.35 -1.42
CA SER A 79 8.94 6.88 -1.27
C SER A 79 8.96 6.46 0.19
N LEU A 80 9.83 7.07 1.01
CA LEU A 80 9.91 6.77 2.45
C LEU A 80 8.63 7.18 3.19
N GLY A 81 8.05 8.34 2.85
CA GLY A 81 6.76 8.77 3.38
C GLY A 81 5.64 7.78 3.03
N CYS A 82 5.59 7.34 1.77
CA CYS A 82 4.62 6.35 1.31
C CYS A 82 4.81 4.99 2.00
N ALA A 83 6.05 4.55 2.20
CA ALA A 83 6.35 3.32 2.94
C ALA A 83 5.79 3.37 4.37
N GLY A 84 6.00 4.49 5.07
CA GLY A 84 5.41 4.73 6.40
C GLY A 84 3.89 4.73 6.38
N GLY A 85 3.29 5.37 5.38
CA GLY A 85 1.84 5.39 5.17
C GLY A 85 1.25 4.00 4.95
N LEU A 86 1.86 3.19 4.07
CA LEU A 86 1.46 1.79 3.84
C LEU A 86 1.49 1.01 5.15
N LEU A 87 2.62 1.02 5.86
CA LEU A 87 2.76 0.27 7.10
C LEU A 87 1.76 0.70 8.17
N PHE A 88 1.50 2.00 8.30
CA PHE A 88 0.57 2.52 9.29
C PHE A 88 -0.88 2.13 8.99
N LEU A 89 -1.34 2.34 7.76
CA LEU A 89 -2.72 2.02 7.37
C LEU A 89 -3.01 0.52 7.47
N ASP A 90 -2.07 -0.31 7.02
CA ASP A 90 -2.23 -1.76 7.10
C ASP A 90 -2.16 -2.32 8.51
N LEU A 91 -1.38 -1.71 9.41
CA LEU A 91 -1.41 -2.07 10.84
C LEU A 91 -2.77 -1.78 11.47
N VAL A 92 -3.37 -0.63 11.13
CA VAL A 92 -4.72 -0.28 11.60
C VAL A 92 -5.75 -1.26 11.04
N ASP A 93 -5.71 -1.54 9.74
CA ASP A 93 -6.62 -2.49 9.09
C ASP A 93 -6.49 -3.90 9.71
N PHE A 94 -5.25 -4.39 9.87
CA PHE A 94 -4.99 -5.69 10.50
C PHE A 94 -5.54 -5.76 11.93
N ARG A 95 -5.34 -4.70 12.73
CA ARG A 95 -5.82 -4.65 14.11
C ARG A 95 -7.35 -4.74 14.18
N VAL A 96 -8.04 -3.98 13.34
CA VAL A 96 -9.51 -4.00 13.32
C VAL A 96 -10.05 -5.34 12.83
N ARG A 97 -9.44 -5.94 11.82
CA ARG A 97 -9.81 -7.29 11.34
C ARG A 97 -9.61 -8.35 12.44
N ALA A 98 -8.50 -8.27 13.16
CA ALA A 98 -8.23 -9.19 14.27
C ALA A 98 -9.26 -9.08 15.40
N GLU A 99 -9.65 -7.87 15.78
CA GLU A 99 -10.65 -7.64 16.83
C GLU A 99 -12.06 -8.07 16.42
N ASN A 100 -12.43 -7.86 15.15
CA ASN A 100 -13.76 -8.21 14.64
C ASN A 100 -13.89 -9.66 14.16
N GLY A 101 -12.88 -10.50 14.42
CA GLY A 101 -12.95 -11.92 14.14
C GLY A 101 -12.96 -12.28 12.65
N ALA A 102 -12.39 -11.43 11.80
CA ALA A 102 -12.29 -11.68 10.36
C ALA A 102 -11.55 -12.99 10.02
N PHE A 103 -10.79 -13.54 10.96
CA PHE A 103 -10.07 -14.82 10.85
C PHE A 103 -10.85 -16.03 11.38
N ARG A 104 -12.08 -15.83 11.86
CA ARG A 104 -12.92 -16.92 12.43
C ARG A 104 -13.86 -17.53 11.40
N GLY A 105 -13.91 -16.99 10.17
CA GLY A 105 -14.73 -17.49 9.07
C GLY A 105 -14.08 -18.63 8.28
N SER A 106 -14.49 -18.78 7.03
CA SER A 106 -13.85 -19.70 6.09
C SER A 106 -12.37 -19.34 5.88
N ILE A 107 -11.52 -20.37 5.70
CA ILE A 107 -10.09 -20.18 5.37
C ILE A 107 -9.93 -19.31 4.13
N ILE A 108 -10.83 -19.45 3.16
CA ILE A 108 -10.81 -18.67 1.90
C ILE A 108 -11.07 -17.19 2.17
N ASP A 109 -12.09 -16.88 2.98
CA ASP A 109 -12.42 -15.49 3.36
C ASP A 109 -11.28 -14.85 4.16
N GLY A 110 -10.66 -15.62 5.06
CA GLY A 110 -9.49 -15.19 5.82
C GLY A 110 -8.27 -14.89 4.93
N LEU A 111 -7.99 -15.74 3.95
CA LEU A 111 -6.89 -15.55 3.00
C LEU A 111 -7.13 -14.32 2.10
N GLN A 112 -8.34 -14.14 1.56
CA GLN A 112 -8.68 -12.96 0.76
C GLN A 112 -8.53 -11.67 1.55
N SER A 113 -8.93 -11.68 2.83
CA SER A 113 -8.81 -10.54 3.72
C SER A 113 -7.35 -10.19 4.08
N LEU A 114 -6.41 -11.12 3.93
CA LEU A 114 -5.00 -10.94 4.27
C LEU A 114 -4.11 -10.59 3.08
N ILE A 115 -4.48 -10.99 1.85
CA ILE A 115 -3.62 -10.85 0.67
C ILE A 115 -3.23 -9.37 0.45
N ILE A 116 -4.19 -8.46 0.49
CA ILE A 116 -3.98 -7.03 0.22
C ILE A 116 -3.16 -6.38 1.33
N PRO A 117 -3.52 -6.50 2.62
CA PRO A 117 -2.70 -5.97 3.71
C PRO A 117 -1.27 -6.54 3.71
N LEU A 118 -1.10 -7.84 3.50
CA LEU A 118 0.23 -8.45 3.45
C LEU A 118 1.06 -7.92 2.28
N TRP A 119 0.44 -7.70 1.12
CA TRP A 119 1.13 -7.06 -0.01
C TRP A 119 1.58 -5.65 0.35
N CYS A 120 0.72 -4.83 0.92
CA CYS A 120 1.03 -3.45 1.27
C CYS A 120 2.11 -3.36 2.35
N VAL A 121 2.05 -4.22 3.38
CA VAL A 121 3.12 -4.34 4.39
C VAL A 121 4.44 -4.75 3.75
N ALA A 122 4.43 -5.79 2.90
CA ALA A 122 5.63 -6.25 2.21
C ALA A 122 6.20 -5.16 1.29
N ALA A 123 5.35 -4.45 0.54
CA ALA A 123 5.75 -3.34 -0.31
C ALA A 123 6.32 -2.18 0.51
N GLY A 124 5.68 -1.80 1.62
CA GLY A 124 6.16 -0.76 2.53
C GLY A 124 7.53 -1.07 3.10
N LEU A 125 7.72 -2.28 3.64
CA LEU A 125 9.01 -2.75 4.17
C LEU A 125 10.07 -2.80 3.08
N TRP A 126 9.72 -3.27 1.89
CA TRP A 126 10.63 -3.35 0.76
C TRP A 126 11.06 -1.96 0.28
N ILE A 127 10.11 -1.03 0.09
CA ILE A 127 10.40 0.37 -0.27
C ILE A 127 11.32 0.99 0.78
N PHE A 128 11.03 0.80 2.07
CA PHE A 128 11.85 1.32 3.15
C PHE A 128 13.28 0.78 3.14
N ALA A 129 13.45 -0.53 2.90
CA ALA A 129 14.75 -1.19 2.87
C ALA A 129 15.59 -0.82 1.63
N PHE A 130 14.93 -0.64 0.47
CA PHE A 130 15.60 -0.41 -0.81
C PHE A 130 15.70 1.05 -1.21
N THR A 131 15.05 1.98 -0.50
CA THR A 131 15.26 3.40 -0.74
C THR A 131 16.66 3.79 -0.28
N PRO A 132 17.54 4.31 -1.18
CA PRO A 132 18.89 4.69 -0.79
C PRO A 132 18.84 5.74 0.31
N ARG A 133 19.55 5.48 1.40
CA ARG A 133 19.79 6.52 2.41
C ARG A 133 20.63 7.61 1.76
N TYR A 134 20.25 8.85 1.97
CA TYR A 134 21.05 9.97 1.56
C TYR A 134 22.37 9.91 2.32
N ASP A 135 23.47 9.59 1.63
CA ASP A 135 24.79 9.94 2.12
C ASP A 135 24.89 11.47 2.10
N THR A 136 24.82 12.05 3.28
CA THR A 136 25.05 13.47 3.55
C THR A 136 26.55 13.81 3.47
N GLU A 137 27.30 13.07 2.64
CA GLU A 137 28.69 13.42 2.35
C GLU A 137 28.75 14.34 1.12
N ARG A 138 28.58 15.63 1.38
CA ARG A 138 29.22 16.75 0.65
C ARG A 138 29.61 17.85 1.62
#